data_5771f680a61bc3795bfd856ce8ed9c94
#
_entry.id   5771f680a61bc3795bfd856ce8ed9c94
#
_cell.length_a   1.000
_cell.length_b   1.000
_cell.length_c   1.000
_cell.angle_alpha   90.00
_cell.angle_beta   90.00
_cell.angle_gamma   90.00
#
_symmetry.space_group_name_H-M   'P 1'
#
loop_
_entity.id
_entity.type
_entity.pdbx_description
1 polymer ?
#
loop_
_entity_poly.entity_id
_entity_poly.type
_entity_poly.pdbx_seq_one_letter_code
_entity_poly.pdbx_strand_id
1 'polypeptide(L)'
;MCIRDSFIGIAAYCFQTIVGTKKFMDKFDIDHSAAVMVRFVGALMLGWVIMAIYIMFVRPNGVEGTWAFFNLIFIIHACVLGTNFYSIKIDKTGLNEKVTNEGIISPTVFLIMMAILCYGLSDKIYIT
;
A
#
# COMPACT_ATOMS: atom_id res chain seq x y z
N MET A 1 4.96 -16.91 -5.07
CA MET A 1 4.81 -15.44 -5.06
C MET A 1 5.71 -14.89 -3.99
N CYS A 2 6.64 -14.03 -4.34
CA CYS A 2 7.72 -13.63 -3.43
C CYS A 2 7.33 -12.36 -2.69
N ILE A 3 7.72 -12.22 -1.41
CA ILE A 3 7.61 -10.96 -0.63
C ILE A 3 8.05 -9.77 -1.49
N ARG A 4 9.12 -9.96 -2.24
CA ARG A 4 9.70 -8.99 -3.17
C ARG A 4 8.68 -8.40 -4.14
N ASP A 5 7.80 -9.22 -4.72
CA ASP A 5 6.87 -8.76 -5.77
C ASP A 5 5.78 -7.84 -5.21
N SER A 6 5.31 -8.13 -3.98
CA SER A 6 4.36 -7.25 -3.27
C SER A 6 4.96 -5.86 -2.99
N PHE A 7 6.21 -5.82 -2.52
CA PHE A 7 6.86 -4.55 -2.20
C PHE A 7 7.34 -3.78 -3.42
N ILE A 8 7.64 -4.45 -4.56
CA ILE A 8 7.90 -3.78 -5.84
C ILE A 8 6.65 -3.01 -6.30
N GLY A 9 5.46 -3.60 -6.19
CA GLY A 9 4.21 -2.92 -6.52
C GLY A 9 3.98 -1.67 -5.68
N ILE A 10 4.21 -1.76 -4.36
CA ILE A 10 4.10 -0.62 -3.45
C ILE A 10 5.17 0.43 -3.78
N ALA A 11 6.39 0.04 -4.07
CA ALA A 11 7.48 0.95 -4.44
C ALA A 11 7.18 1.72 -5.74
N ALA A 12 6.59 1.05 -6.74
CA ALA A 12 6.17 1.69 -7.98
C ALA A 12 5.07 2.75 -7.71
N TYR A 13 4.14 2.45 -6.80
CA TYR A 13 3.11 3.41 -6.38
C TYR A 13 3.71 4.60 -5.64
N CYS A 14 4.69 4.38 -4.74
CA CYS A 14 5.43 5.46 -4.07
C CYS A 14 6.13 6.37 -5.09
N PHE A 15 6.78 5.79 -6.10
CA PHE A 15 7.43 6.57 -7.14
C PHE A 15 6.44 7.44 -7.91
N GLN A 16 5.29 6.90 -8.27
CA GLN A 16 4.24 7.66 -8.96
C GLN A 16 3.69 8.80 -8.11
N THR A 17 3.48 8.60 -6.82
CA THR A 17 2.91 9.61 -5.93
C THR A 17 3.91 10.69 -5.53
N ILE A 18 5.19 10.38 -5.38
CA ILE A 18 6.22 11.33 -4.93
C ILE A 18 6.87 12.06 -6.11
N VAL A 19 7.35 11.32 -7.10
CA VAL A 19 8.09 11.87 -8.25
C VAL A 19 7.15 12.21 -9.40
N GLY A 20 6.27 11.28 -9.75
CA GLY A 20 5.27 11.42 -10.80
C GLY A 20 3.97 12.10 -10.35
N THR A 21 3.99 12.87 -9.26
CA THR A 21 2.79 13.43 -8.60
C THR A 21 1.82 14.07 -9.58
N LYS A 22 2.31 14.92 -10.50
CA LYS A 22 1.47 15.61 -11.47
C LYS A 22 0.72 14.62 -12.38
N LYS A 23 1.44 13.67 -12.97
CA LYS A 23 0.82 12.65 -13.85
C LYS A 23 -0.18 11.77 -13.09
N PHE A 24 0.14 11.45 -11.83
CA PHE A 24 -0.76 10.69 -10.97
C PHE A 24 -2.06 11.47 -10.71
N MET A 25 -1.96 12.75 -10.39
CA MET A 25 -3.11 13.60 -10.13
C MET A 25 -3.96 13.82 -11.39
N ASP A 26 -3.31 14.06 -12.55
CA ASP A 26 -3.99 14.20 -13.83
C ASP A 26 -4.77 12.93 -14.23
N LYS A 27 -4.21 11.74 -13.93
CA LYS A 27 -4.86 10.45 -14.16
C LYS A 27 -6.19 10.30 -13.40
N PHE A 28 -6.23 10.77 -12.18
CA PHE A 28 -7.39 10.64 -11.29
C PHE A 28 -8.20 11.95 -11.17
N ASP A 29 -7.86 12.97 -11.98
CA ASP A 29 -8.50 14.29 -11.97
C ASP A 29 -8.51 14.92 -10.57
N ILE A 30 -7.41 14.78 -9.85
CA ILE A 30 -7.20 15.36 -8.52
C ILE A 30 -6.71 16.80 -8.72
N ASP A 31 -7.31 17.75 -8.01
CA ASP A 31 -6.86 19.15 -8.02
C ASP A 31 -5.40 19.26 -7.56
N HIS A 32 -4.59 20.02 -8.28
CA HIS A 32 -3.16 20.17 -8.02
C HIS A 32 -2.85 20.82 -6.65
N SER A 33 -3.82 21.49 -6.03
CA SER A 33 -3.68 21.98 -4.65
C SER A 33 -3.49 20.85 -3.63
N ALA A 34 -3.96 19.63 -3.95
CA ALA A 34 -3.79 18.45 -3.10
C ALA A 34 -2.41 17.75 -3.25
N ALA A 35 -1.48 18.31 -4.05
CA ALA A 35 -0.18 17.68 -4.32
C ALA A 35 0.62 17.34 -3.05
N VAL A 36 0.54 18.20 -2.03
CA VAL A 36 1.22 17.98 -0.75
C VAL A 36 0.67 16.72 -0.06
N MET A 37 -0.66 16.54 -0.06
CA MET A 37 -1.30 15.37 0.56
C MET A 37 -0.99 14.08 -0.21
N VAL A 38 -0.97 14.13 -1.54
CA VAL A 38 -0.59 12.98 -2.38
C VAL A 38 0.87 12.56 -2.08
N ARG A 39 1.79 13.51 -1.98
CA ARG A 39 3.19 13.23 -1.62
C ARG A 39 3.33 12.73 -0.18
N PHE A 40 2.53 13.24 0.75
CA PHE A 40 2.52 12.79 2.14
C PHE A 40 2.11 11.31 2.23
N VAL A 41 1.04 10.90 1.53
CA VAL A 41 0.65 9.49 1.44
C VAL A 41 1.77 8.65 0.82
N GLY A 42 2.39 9.13 -0.26
CA GLY A 42 3.54 8.46 -0.88
C GLY A 42 4.72 8.29 0.09
N ALA A 43 5.01 9.29 0.90
CA ALA A 43 6.08 9.23 1.90
C ALA A 43 5.80 8.20 3.01
N LEU A 44 4.55 8.08 3.47
CA LEU A 44 4.16 7.03 4.43
C LEU A 44 4.37 5.63 3.84
N MET A 45 3.95 5.42 2.58
CA MET A 45 4.16 4.15 1.89
C MET A 45 5.65 3.86 1.66
N LEU A 46 6.47 4.89 1.39
CA LEU A 46 7.92 4.75 1.25
C LEU A 46 8.56 4.21 2.54
N GLY A 47 8.09 4.65 3.71
CA GLY A 47 8.54 4.12 4.99
C GLY A 47 8.35 2.59 5.11
N TRP A 48 7.23 2.07 4.60
CA TRP A 48 6.99 0.62 4.58
C TRP A 48 7.95 -0.11 3.64
N VAL A 49 8.22 0.47 2.47
CA VAL A 49 9.19 -0.09 1.51
C VAL A 49 10.60 -0.12 2.09
N ILE A 50 11.02 0.94 2.76
CA ILE A 50 12.33 1.01 3.42
C ILE A 50 12.43 -0.05 4.52
N MET A 51 11.39 -0.21 5.35
CA MET A 51 11.38 -1.24 6.38
C MET A 51 11.40 -2.65 5.77
N ALA A 52 10.70 -2.88 4.67
CA ALA A 52 10.73 -4.16 3.97
C ALA A 52 12.14 -4.48 3.43
N ILE A 53 12.83 -3.48 2.85
CA ILE A 53 14.21 -3.62 2.40
C ILE A 53 15.13 -3.94 3.58
N TYR A 54 14.99 -3.24 4.70
CA TYR A 54 15.76 -3.51 5.91
C TYR A 54 15.56 -4.95 6.41
N ILE A 55 14.32 -5.44 6.47
CA ILE A 55 14.00 -6.81 6.90
C ILE A 55 14.61 -7.84 5.94
N MET A 56 14.52 -7.60 4.63
CA MET A 56 14.97 -8.58 3.63
C MET A 56 16.48 -8.64 3.44
N PHE A 57 17.20 -7.53 3.61
CA PHE A 57 18.59 -7.44 3.20
C PHE A 57 19.58 -7.06 4.30
N VAL A 58 19.12 -6.44 5.38
CA VAL A 58 20.00 -5.92 6.44
C VAL A 58 19.87 -6.73 7.73
N ARG A 59 18.64 -7.15 8.06
CA ARG A 59 18.39 -7.86 9.31
C ARG A 59 18.96 -9.28 9.27
N PRO A 60 19.79 -9.70 10.26
CA PRO A 60 20.45 -11.02 10.28
C PRO A 60 19.45 -12.20 10.24
N ASN A 61 18.32 -12.05 10.94
CA ASN A 61 17.28 -13.09 11.02
C ASN A 61 16.19 -12.93 9.94
N GLY A 62 16.35 -11.99 9.01
CA GLY A 62 15.38 -11.75 7.95
C GLY A 62 13.96 -11.49 8.47
N VAL A 63 13.00 -12.32 8.06
CA VAL A 63 11.58 -12.16 8.40
C VAL A 63 11.17 -12.76 9.76
N GLU A 64 12.08 -13.43 10.47
CA GLU A 64 11.76 -14.05 11.76
C GLU A 64 11.30 -13.02 12.79
N GLY A 65 10.19 -13.30 13.48
CA GLY A 65 9.65 -12.43 14.52
C GLY A 65 9.18 -11.05 14.03
N THR A 66 8.85 -10.90 12.76
CA THR A 66 8.39 -9.62 12.19
C THR A 66 6.87 -9.53 12.02
N TRP A 67 6.13 -10.33 12.78
CA TRP A 67 4.67 -10.41 12.70
C TRP A 67 3.99 -9.03 12.81
N ALA A 68 4.48 -8.16 13.67
CA ALA A 68 3.88 -6.82 13.86
C ALA A 68 3.93 -5.99 12.58
N PHE A 69 5.03 -6.03 11.82
CA PHE A 69 5.17 -5.33 10.56
C PHE A 69 4.21 -5.86 9.50
N PHE A 70 4.14 -7.17 9.31
CA PHE A 70 3.27 -7.78 8.31
C PHE A 70 1.79 -7.61 8.64
N ASN A 71 1.41 -7.79 9.91
CA ASN A 71 0.04 -7.58 10.37
C ASN A 71 -0.38 -6.11 10.24
N LEU A 72 0.52 -5.17 10.57
CA LEU A 72 0.23 -3.74 10.40
C LEU A 72 -0.07 -3.40 8.94
N ILE A 73 0.75 -3.87 8.00
CA ILE A 73 0.52 -3.62 6.57
C ILE A 73 -0.79 -4.27 6.10
N PHE A 74 -1.10 -5.48 6.57
CA PHE A 74 -2.37 -6.14 6.27
C PHE A 74 -3.57 -5.31 6.76
N ILE A 75 -3.53 -4.84 8.01
CA ILE A 75 -4.59 -4.02 8.61
C ILE A 75 -4.75 -2.71 7.84
N ILE A 76 -3.64 -2.05 7.48
CA ILE A 76 -3.69 -0.80 6.72
C ILE A 76 -4.37 -1.01 5.37
N HIS A 77 -4.04 -2.08 4.63
CA HIS A 77 -4.69 -2.37 3.35
C HIS A 77 -6.19 -2.67 3.52
N ALA A 78 -6.57 -3.35 4.61
CA ALA A 78 -7.99 -3.57 4.93
C ALA A 78 -8.72 -2.24 5.22
N CYS A 79 -8.10 -1.34 5.98
CA CYS A 79 -8.65 -0.01 6.25
C CYS A 79 -8.76 0.84 4.98
N VAL A 80 -7.74 0.83 4.13
CA VAL A 80 -7.75 1.56 2.84
C VAL A 80 -8.85 1.01 1.94
N LEU A 81 -9.00 -0.31 1.85
CA LEU A 81 -10.08 -0.92 1.08
C LEU A 81 -11.46 -0.50 1.60
N GLY A 82 -11.68 -0.56 2.92
CA GLY A 82 -12.94 -0.15 3.54
C GLY A 82 -13.26 1.32 3.30
N THR A 83 -12.27 2.20 3.47
CA THR A 83 -12.42 3.64 3.23
C THR A 83 -12.70 3.95 1.76
N ASN A 84 -11.96 3.33 0.84
CA ASN A 84 -12.17 3.53 -0.59
C ASN A 84 -13.53 2.97 -1.05
N PHE A 85 -13.95 1.83 -0.51
CA PHE A 85 -15.28 1.30 -0.78
C PHE A 85 -16.36 2.26 -0.32
N TYR A 86 -16.25 2.76 0.92
CA TYR A 86 -17.18 3.77 1.45
C TYR A 86 -17.22 5.01 0.55
N SER A 87 -16.07 5.57 0.20
CA SER A 87 -15.97 6.79 -0.60
C SER A 87 -16.51 6.61 -2.03
N ILE A 88 -16.28 5.45 -2.66
CA ILE A 88 -16.69 5.23 -4.06
C ILE A 88 -18.16 4.79 -4.18
N LYS A 89 -18.68 4.04 -3.20
CA LYS A 89 -20.01 3.43 -3.29
C LYS A 89 -21.08 4.13 -2.46
N ILE A 90 -20.70 4.74 -1.34
CA ILE A 90 -21.66 5.31 -0.37
C ILE A 90 -21.56 6.82 -0.38
N ASP A 91 -20.44 7.40 0.02
CA ASP A 91 -20.24 8.85 0.07
C ASP A 91 -19.35 9.30 -1.10
N LYS A 92 -19.99 9.80 -2.13
CA LYS A 92 -19.32 10.26 -3.35
C LYS A 92 -18.79 11.70 -3.25
N THR A 93 -18.65 12.24 -2.06
CA THR A 93 -18.14 13.60 -1.85
C THR A 93 -16.73 13.74 -2.44
N GLY A 94 -16.55 14.72 -3.31
CA GLY A 94 -15.27 15.01 -3.95
C GLY A 94 -14.89 14.06 -5.10
N LEU A 95 -15.77 13.13 -5.48
CA LEU A 95 -15.55 12.28 -6.65
C LEU A 95 -16.11 12.93 -7.91
N ASN A 96 -15.43 12.73 -9.02
CA ASN A 96 -15.86 13.13 -10.36
C ASN A 96 -16.11 11.91 -11.25
N GLU A 97 -16.54 12.15 -12.50
CA GLU A 97 -16.88 11.08 -13.46
C GLU A 97 -15.69 10.19 -13.87
N LYS A 98 -14.46 10.66 -13.65
CA LYS A 98 -13.24 9.90 -13.99
C LYS A 98 -12.82 8.89 -12.92
N VAL A 99 -13.48 8.89 -11.76
CA VAL A 99 -13.18 7.93 -10.70
C VAL A 99 -13.56 6.52 -11.13
N THR A 100 -12.56 5.68 -11.22
CA THR A 100 -12.68 4.27 -11.60
C THR A 100 -12.72 3.36 -10.36
N ASN A 101 -13.09 2.10 -10.57
CA ASN A 101 -12.99 1.09 -9.51
C ASN A 101 -11.53 0.71 -9.14
N GLU A 102 -10.52 1.34 -9.75
CA GLU A 102 -9.11 1.08 -9.46
C GLU A 102 -8.78 1.28 -7.98
N GLY A 103 -9.41 2.29 -7.33
CA GLY A 103 -9.28 2.53 -5.90
C GLY A 103 -9.81 1.41 -4.99
N ILE A 104 -10.63 0.50 -5.51
CA ILE A 104 -11.08 -0.72 -4.80
C ILE A 104 -10.23 -1.91 -5.22
N ILE A 105 -9.94 -2.05 -6.50
CA ILE A 105 -9.22 -3.21 -7.04
C ILE A 105 -7.80 -3.28 -6.50
N SER A 106 -7.07 -2.16 -6.53
CA SER A 106 -5.67 -2.11 -6.10
C SER A 106 -5.48 -2.51 -4.61
N PRO A 107 -6.19 -1.91 -3.64
CA PRO A 107 -6.08 -2.34 -2.24
C PRO A 107 -6.54 -3.78 -2.02
N THR A 108 -7.52 -4.27 -2.79
CA THR A 108 -7.98 -5.66 -2.71
C THR A 108 -6.86 -6.63 -3.11
N VAL A 109 -6.18 -6.37 -4.23
CA VAL A 109 -5.05 -7.18 -4.68
C VAL A 109 -3.95 -7.20 -3.63
N PHE A 110 -3.54 -6.03 -3.10
CA PHE A 110 -2.53 -5.96 -2.05
C PHE A 110 -2.95 -6.66 -0.76
N LEU A 111 -4.21 -6.55 -0.36
CA LEU A 111 -4.75 -7.25 0.82
C LEU A 111 -4.65 -8.77 0.67
N ILE A 112 -5.04 -9.31 -0.49
CA ILE A 112 -4.93 -10.73 -0.79
C ILE A 112 -3.47 -11.17 -0.79
N MET A 113 -2.58 -10.39 -1.41
CA MET A 113 -1.14 -10.67 -1.43
C MET A 113 -0.56 -10.71 -0.01
N MET A 114 -0.92 -9.76 0.85
CA MET A 114 -0.47 -9.73 2.24
C MET A 114 -1.04 -10.87 3.07
N ALA A 115 -2.31 -11.26 2.85
CA ALA A 115 -2.90 -12.43 3.48
C ALA A 115 -2.14 -13.72 3.14
N ILE A 116 -1.80 -13.91 1.86
CA ILE A 116 -1.00 -15.05 1.39
C ILE A 116 0.39 -15.04 2.03
N LEU A 117 1.03 -13.87 2.15
CA LEU A 117 2.34 -13.74 2.79
C LEU A 117 2.28 -14.05 4.29
N CYS A 118 1.31 -13.50 5.02
CA CYS A 118 1.13 -13.77 6.45
C CYS A 118 0.87 -15.26 6.71
N TYR A 119 0.06 -15.90 5.89
CA TYR A 119 -0.22 -17.33 6.01
C TYR A 119 0.98 -18.19 5.61
N GLY A 120 1.60 -17.90 4.46
CA GLY A 120 2.71 -18.71 3.91
C GLY A 120 4.03 -18.56 4.69
N LEU A 121 4.18 -17.53 5.49
CA LEU A 121 5.35 -17.29 6.34
C LEU A 121 5.01 -17.36 7.83
N SER A 122 3.85 -17.90 8.17
CA SER A 122 3.36 -17.91 9.56
C SER A 122 4.32 -18.61 10.53
N ASP A 123 4.97 -19.67 10.07
CA ASP A 123 6.00 -20.42 10.80
C ASP A 123 7.29 -19.61 11.09
N LYS A 124 7.49 -18.50 10.40
CA LYS A 124 8.67 -17.62 10.55
C LYS A 124 8.33 -16.29 11.22
N ILE A 125 7.29 -15.61 10.72
CA ILE A 125 6.96 -14.27 11.19
C ILE A 125 6.35 -14.24 12.59
N TYR A 126 5.66 -15.30 13.01
CA TYR A 126 5.02 -15.42 14.32
C TYR A 126 5.87 -16.15 15.39
N ILE A 127 7.14 -16.38 15.12
CA ILE A 127 8.07 -16.88 16.15
C ILE A 127 8.31 -15.76 17.17
N THR A 128 8.06 -16.05 18.43
CA THR A 128 8.32 -15.17 19.59
C THR A 128 9.65 -15.53 20.23
#